data_9343dc6e86740c4ee8f79347c0619756
#
_entry.id   9343dc6e86740c4ee8f79347c0619756
#
_cell.length_a   1.000
_cell.length_b   1.000
_cell.length_c   1.000
_cell.angle_alpha   90.00
_cell.angle_beta   90.00
_cell.angle_gamma   90.00
#
_symmetry.space_group_name_H-M   'P 1'
#
loop_
_entity.id
_entity.type
_entity.pdbx_description
1 polymer ?
#
loop_
_entity_poly.entity_id
_entity_poly.type
_entity_poly.pdbx_seq_one_letter_code
_entity_poly.pdbx_strand_id
1 'polypeptide(L)'
;MTAAPENHPKHSYSPIHHDGLEVPETEIQLDDSPQGPNEPFRVYRTRGPECAPEVGLPALRSEWISERGDTKEYAGRGRELADDGRAAQRRGASSQEWKGSKRPPLKAQPGRRVTQMHYARQGIITREMEFVALREHCDPEFVRAEVARGRAIIPNNVNHPESEPMIIGRKFLTKINANIGNSAVTSSIEEEVSKLRWATQWGADTVMDLSTGDDIHTTREWILRNSPVPIGTVPIYQALEKVNGVAEDLTWEIFRDTVIEQCEQGVDYMTIHAGVLLAYVPLASNRVTGIVSRGGSIMAGWCLAHHKESFLYEHFDELCEIFAQYDVAFSLGDGLRPGSLADANDAAQFAELKTIGELTRRAWAVSYTHLRAHETRHD
;
A
#
# COMPACT_ATOMS: atom_id res chain seq x y z
N MET A 1 28.98 22.26 -36.98
CA MET A 1 27.90 22.06 -36.01
C MET A 1 28.57 21.83 -34.67
N THR A 2 28.71 22.86 -33.87
CA THR A 2 29.20 22.77 -32.48
C THR A 2 28.06 22.28 -31.62
N ALA A 3 28.23 21.13 -30.98
CA ALA A 3 27.29 20.63 -29.99
C ALA A 3 27.11 21.70 -28.91
N ALA A 4 25.86 22.06 -28.61
CA ALA A 4 25.55 22.89 -27.44
C ALA A 4 26.09 22.18 -26.16
N PRO A 5 26.65 22.92 -25.19
CA PRO A 5 27.08 22.32 -23.96
C PRO A 5 25.88 21.67 -23.28
N GLU A 6 25.95 20.37 -23.00
CA GLU A 6 24.99 19.66 -22.19
C GLU A 6 25.11 20.20 -20.76
N ASN A 7 24.35 21.24 -20.45
CA ASN A 7 24.19 21.74 -19.09
C ASN A 7 23.18 20.86 -18.36
N HIS A 8 23.58 19.61 -18.04
CA HIS A 8 22.82 18.82 -17.09
C HIS A 8 23.05 19.41 -15.71
N PRO A 9 21.96 19.64 -14.94
CA PRO A 9 22.10 20.08 -13.55
C PRO A 9 23.01 19.11 -12.81
N LYS A 10 23.98 19.64 -12.05
CA LYS A 10 24.86 18.80 -11.24
C LYS A 10 24.03 18.22 -10.10
N HIS A 11 23.92 16.90 -10.07
CA HIS A 11 23.27 16.15 -9.01
C HIS A 11 24.33 15.56 -8.09
N SER A 12 24.16 15.73 -6.78
CA SER A 12 25.00 15.08 -5.78
C SER A 12 24.13 14.35 -4.75
N TYR A 13 24.60 13.17 -4.33
CA TYR A 13 24.00 12.48 -3.19
C TYR A 13 24.38 13.23 -1.92
N SER A 14 23.40 13.64 -1.13
CA SER A 14 23.57 14.43 0.09
C SER A 14 22.59 13.99 1.16
N PRO A 15 22.81 12.82 1.80
CA PRO A 15 21.88 12.29 2.79
C PRO A 15 21.83 13.17 4.05
N ILE A 16 20.66 13.18 4.70
CA ILE A 16 20.49 13.77 6.02
C ILE A 16 20.83 12.69 7.06
N HIS A 17 21.73 13.01 7.97
CA HIS A 17 22.05 12.16 9.11
C HIS A 17 21.56 12.79 10.40
N HIS A 18 20.78 12.07 11.18
CA HIS A 18 20.31 12.52 12.49
C HIS A 18 20.07 11.32 13.42
N ASP A 19 20.73 11.31 14.58
CA ASP A 19 20.56 10.31 15.64
C ASP A 19 20.52 8.84 15.14
N GLY A 20 21.47 8.48 14.29
CA GLY A 20 21.59 7.14 13.69
C GLY A 20 20.63 6.86 12.53
N LEU A 21 19.80 7.82 12.14
CA LEU A 21 19.00 7.75 10.92
C LEU A 21 19.75 8.35 9.74
N GLU A 22 19.63 7.72 8.59
CA GLU A 22 20.07 8.25 7.29
C GLU A 22 18.89 8.35 6.35
N VAL A 23 18.58 9.58 5.92
CA VAL A 23 17.52 9.84 4.93
C VAL A 23 18.19 10.18 3.60
N PRO A 24 17.98 9.36 2.54
CA PRO A 24 18.64 9.57 1.27
C PRO A 24 18.05 10.76 0.51
N GLU A 25 18.89 11.75 0.20
CA GLU A 25 18.53 12.91 -0.61
C GLU A 25 19.49 13.10 -1.78
N THR A 26 18.99 13.74 -2.81
CA THR A 26 19.75 14.26 -3.95
C THR A 26 19.66 15.77 -3.93
N GLU A 27 20.79 16.43 -3.92
CA GLU A 27 20.91 17.87 -4.07
C GLU A 27 21.09 18.21 -5.54
N ILE A 28 20.25 19.12 -6.05
CA ILE A 28 20.25 19.58 -7.42
C ILE A 28 20.70 21.05 -7.43
N GLN A 29 21.87 21.33 -8.02
CA GLN A 29 22.36 22.69 -8.16
C GLN A 29 21.52 23.42 -9.20
N LEU A 30 20.94 24.54 -8.80
CA LEU A 30 20.16 25.40 -9.68
C LEU A 30 21.08 26.45 -10.33
N ASP A 31 20.69 26.90 -11.52
CA ASP A 31 21.37 28.04 -12.19
C ASP A 31 21.20 29.31 -11.36
N ASP A 32 22.19 30.20 -11.44
CA ASP A 32 22.14 31.51 -10.77
C ASP A 32 20.96 32.34 -11.27
N SER A 33 20.31 33.05 -10.38
CA SER A 33 19.28 34.03 -10.72
C SER A 33 19.90 35.43 -10.94
N PRO A 34 19.19 36.37 -11.56
CA PRO A 34 19.64 37.78 -11.65
C PRO A 34 19.87 38.44 -10.28
N GLN A 35 19.33 37.87 -9.21
CA GLN A 35 19.47 38.35 -7.84
C GLN A 35 20.64 37.67 -7.09
N GLY A 36 21.31 36.71 -7.73
CA GLY A 36 22.44 35.96 -7.15
C GLY A 36 22.30 34.43 -7.23
N PRO A 37 23.21 33.69 -6.60
CA PRO A 37 23.15 32.24 -6.57
C PRO A 37 21.85 31.75 -5.92
N ASN A 38 21.23 30.74 -6.53
CA ASN A 38 20.10 30.03 -5.94
C ASN A 38 20.61 28.97 -4.96
N GLU A 39 19.89 28.76 -3.86
CA GLU A 39 20.13 27.61 -3.01
C GLU A 39 19.84 26.31 -3.78
N PRO A 40 20.62 25.24 -3.54
CA PRO A 40 20.36 23.93 -4.14
C PRO A 40 18.96 23.43 -3.79
N PHE A 41 18.31 22.77 -4.75
CA PHE A 41 17.04 22.11 -4.51
C PHE A 41 17.26 20.67 -4.06
N ARG A 42 16.64 20.26 -2.95
CA ARG A 42 16.76 18.93 -2.39
C ARG A 42 15.53 18.10 -2.67
N VAL A 43 15.74 16.87 -3.11
CA VAL A 43 14.68 15.89 -3.36
C VAL A 43 15.01 14.57 -2.69
N TYR A 44 14.00 13.96 -2.11
CA TYR A 44 14.13 12.61 -1.55
C TYR A 44 14.46 11.60 -2.65
N ARG A 45 15.38 10.68 -2.36
CA ARG A 45 15.83 9.66 -3.31
C ARG A 45 15.07 8.35 -3.08
N THR A 46 13.93 8.16 -3.74
CA THR A 46 13.00 7.04 -3.54
C THR A 46 13.52 5.67 -3.98
N ARG A 47 14.60 5.60 -4.75
CA ARG A 47 15.09 4.35 -5.36
C ARG A 47 15.72 3.35 -4.39
N GLY A 48 15.94 3.75 -3.13
CA GLY A 48 16.59 2.93 -2.10
C GLY A 48 18.05 2.60 -2.40
N PRO A 49 18.67 1.74 -1.59
CA PRO A 49 20.01 1.20 -1.82
C PRO A 49 20.07 0.38 -3.12
N GLU A 50 21.23 0.38 -3.77
CA GLU A 50 21.47 -0.51 -4.91
C GLU A 50 21.70 -1.94 -4.43
N CYS A 51 20.97 -2.90 -4.98
CA CYS A 51 21.14 -4.32 -4.68
C CYS A 51 20.82 -5.18 -5.91
N ALA A 52 21.32 -6.41 -5.91
CA ALA A 52 20.88 -7.42 -6.88
C ALA A 52 19.47 -7.89 -6.52
N PRO A 53 18.56 -8.04 -7.49
CA PRO A 53 17.17 -8.45 -7.22
C PRO A 53 17.06 -9.75 -6.43
N GLU A 54 17.96 -10.70 -6.63
CA GLU A 54 17.99 -12.00 -5.97
C GLU A 54 18.40 -11.95 -4.50
N VAL A 55 19.07 -10.87 -4.10
CA VAL A 55 19.49 -10.61 -2.71
C VAL A 55 18.43 -9.84 -1.94
N GLY A 56 17.77 -8.90 -2.63
CA GLY A 56 16.82 -7.97 -2.03
C GLY A 56 17.49 -6.84 -1.24
N LEU A 57 16.68 -5.93 -0.72
CA LEU A 57 17.12 -4.78 0.05
C LEU A 57 17.49 -5.16 1.49
N PRO A 58 18.37 -4.40 2.14
CA PRO A 58 18.62 -4.56 3.57
C PRO A 58 17.36 -4.22 4.38
N ALA A 59 17.17 -4.92 5.49
CA ALA A 59 16.02 -4.76 6.37
C ALA A 59 16.22 -3.58 7.34
N LEU A 60 16.10 -2.36 6.82
CA LEU A 60 16.35 -1.09 7.51
C LEU A 60 15.64 -0.99 8.87
N ARG A 61 14.39 -1.40 8.95
CA ARG A 61 13.54 -1.21 10.14
C ARG A 61 13.55 -2.38 11.13
N SER A 62 14.33 -3.44 10.88
CA SER A 62 14.32 -4.62 11.76
C SER A 62 14.67 -4.30 13.21
N GLU A 63 15.69 -3.45 13.42
CA GLU A 63 16.07 -3.03 14.76
C GLU A 63 14.98 -2.17 15.40
N TRP A 64 14.43 -1.19 14.70
CA TRP A 64 13.36 -0.32 15.20
C TRP A 64 12.12 -1.09 15.64
N ILE A 65 11.77 -2.14 14.88
CA ILE A 65 10.62 -3.01 15.20
C ILE A 65 10.93 -3.86 16.43
N SER A 66 12.15 -4.43 16.53
CA SER A 66 12.53 -5.30 17.65
C SER A 66 12.68 -4.52 18.97
N GLU A 67 13.23 -3.30 18.92
CA GLU A 67 13.42 -2.44 20.10
C GLU A 67 12.11 -2.07 20.79
N ARG A 68 11.00 -1.98 20.06
CA ARG A 68 9.66 -1.73 20.65
C ARG A 68 9.18 -2.88 21.55
N GLY A 69 9.66 -4.10 21.32
CA GLY A 69 9.35 -5.26 22.16
C GLY A 69 7.86 -5.64 22.21
N ASP A 70 7.08 -5.27 21.22
CA ASP A 70 5.63 -5.45 21.16
C ASP A 70 5.17 -6.41 20.05
N THR A 71 6.10 -6.91 19.26
CA THR A 71 5.89 -7.94 18.26
C THR A 71 6.40 -9.30 18.72
N LYS A 72 5.92 -10.36 18.10
CA LYS A 72 6.43 -11.72 18.24
C LYS A 72 6.49 -12.44 16.92
N GLU A 73 7.49 -13.27 16.76
CA GLU A 73 7.55 -14.25 15.68
C GLU A 73 6.55 -15.38 15.88
N TYR A 74 6.06 -15.95 14.80
CA TYR A 74 5.20 -17.15 14.82
C TYR A 74 5.32 -17.92 13.50
N ALA A 75 4.75 -19.12 13.44
CA ALA A 75 4.88 -19.99 12.26
C ALA A 75 4.23 -19.45 10.99
N GLY A 76 3.30 -18.50 11.15
CA GLY A 76 2.51 -18.01 10.03
C GLY A 76 1.48 -19.01 9.53
N ARG A 77 0.70 -18.56 8.55
CA ARG A 77 -0.30 -19.41 7.87
C ARG A 77 0.36 -20.46 6.96
N GLY A 78 1.52 -20.14 6.40
CA GLY A 78 2.14 -20.94 5.36
C GLY A 78 1.56 -20.65 3.97
N ARG A 79 2.33 -20.94 2.93
CA ARG A 79 1.91 -20.77 1.54
C ARG A 79 1.15 -22.00 1.04
N GLU A 80 0.08 -21.77 0.29
CA GLU A 80 -0.67 -22.79 -0.45
C GLU A 80 -0.54 -22.57 -1.96
N LEU A 81 -0.77 -23.61 -2.78
CA LEU A 81 -0.73 -23.48 -4.24
C LEU A 81 -1.78 -22.47 -4.75
N ALA A 82 -2.92 -22.38 -4.09
CA ALA A 82 -3.99 -21.46 -4.44
C ALA A 82 -3.57 -19.99 -4.33
N ASP A 83 -2.56 -19.67 -3.52
CA ASP A 83 -2.06 -18.30 -3.33
C ASP A 83 -1.40 -17.73 -4.59
N ASP A 84 -0.89 -18.59 -5.46
CA ASP A 84 -0.34 -18.23 -6.77
C ASP A 84 -1.37 -18.27 -7.91
N GLY A 85 -2.66 -18.36 -7.55
CA GLY A 85 -3.75 -18.32 -8.53
C GLY A 85 -4.11 -19.68 -9.10
N ARG A 86 -5.12 -19.69 -9.97
CA ARG A 86 -5.70 -20.93 -10.52
C ARG A 86 -4.77 -21.73 -11.42
N ALA A 87 -3.81 -21.09 -12.08
CA ALA A 87 -2.88 -21.83 -12.92
C ALA A 87 -1.84 -22.61 -12.12
N ALA A 88 -1.39 -22.08 -10.96
CA ALA A 88 -0.50 -22.80 -10.06
C ALA A 88 -1.15 -24.07 -9.49
N GLN A 89 -2.46 -24.03 -9.23
CA GLN A 89 -3.20 -25.22 -8.81
C GLN A 89 -3.16 -26.36 -9.83
N ARG A 90 -2.93 -26.05 -11.10
CA ARG A 90 -2.81 -27.04 -12.20
C ARG A 90 -1.36 -27.43 -12.48
N ARG A 91 -0.41 -26.49 -12.38
CA ARG A 91 1.02 -26.67 -12.73
C ARG A 91 1.88 -27.16 -11.56
N GLY A 92 1.46 -26.89 -10.33
CA GLY A 92 2.30 -26.97 -9.14
C GLY A 92 2.99 -25.64 -8.82
N ALA A 93 3.84 -25.65 -7.78
CA ALA A 93 4.56 -24.46 -7.32
C ALA A 93 5.46 -23.84 -8.38
N SER A 94 5.62 -22.52 -8.34
CA SER A 94 6.55 -21.80 -9.22
C SER A 94 7.99 -22.24 -8.97
N SER A 95 8.76 -22.39 -10.06
CA SER A 95 10.21 -22.62 -10.00
C SER A 95 11.01 -21.37 -9.64
N GLN A 96 10.36 -20.20 -9.67
CA GLN A 96 10.95 -18.88 -9.41
C GLN A 96 10.68 -18.40 -7.98
N GLU A 97 10.48 -19.32 -7.03
CA GLU A 97 10.32 -18.97 -5.63
C GLU A 97 11.48 -18.11 -5.13
N TRP A 98 11.17 -17.10 -4.30
CA TRP A 98 12.19 -16.27 -3.66
C TRP A 98 13.18 -17.10 -2.85
N LYS A 99 14.47 -16.95 -3.15
CA LYS A 99 15.57 -17.72 -2.56
C LYS A 99 16.42 -16.91 -1.56
N GLY A 100 16.13 -15.63 -1.41
CA GLY A 100 16.81 -14.75 -0.46
C GLY A 100 16.43 -15.06 0.99
N SER A 101 16.78 -14.16 1.88
CA SER A 101 16.50 -14.31 3.32
C SER A 101 15.00 -14.46 3.57
N LYS A 102 14.58 -15.60 4.14
CA LYS A 102 13.21 -15.83 4.63
C LYS A 102 13.18 -15.56 6.12
N ARG A 103 12.27 -14.71 6.56
CA ARG A 103 12.04 -14.39 7.98
C ARG A 103 10.69 -14.97 8.41
N PRO A 104 10.60 -15.52 9.64
CA PRO A 104 9.29 -15.82 10.22
C PRO A 104 8.45 -14.53 10.30
N PRO A 105 7.15 -14.58 10.01
CA PRO A 105 6.31 -13.42 10.12
C PRO A 105 6.19 -12.94 11.57
N LEU A 106 6.16 -11.62 11.72
CA LEU A 106 5.90 -10.92 12.97
C LEU A 106 4.44 -10.52 13.05
N LYS A 107 3.92 -10.50 14.27
CA LYS A 107 2.64 -9.86 14.60
C LYS A 107 2.67 -9.28 16.01
N ALA A 108 1.71 -8.40 16.30
CA ALA A 108 1.54 -7.87 17.65
C ALA A 108 1.44 -8.99 18.70
N GLN A 109 2.07 -8.78 19.84
CA GLN A 109 1.88 -9.65 21.00
C GLN A 109 0.43 -9.57 21.50
N PRO A 110 -0.09 -10.61 22.19
CA PRO A 110 -1.43 -10.60 22.78
C PRO A 110 -1.64 -9.35 23.65
N GLY A 111 -2.71 -8.61 23.38
CA GLY A 111 -3.04 -7.36 24.08
C GLY A 111 -2.20 -6.13 23.73
N ARG A 112 -1.26 -6.25 22.77
CA ARG A 112 -0.49 -5.12 22.23
C ARG A 112 -1.04 -4.66 20.88
N ARG A 113 -0.73 -3.43 20.52
CA ARG A 113 -1.00 -2.83 19.19
C ARG A 113 0.30 -2.23 18.66
N VAL A 114 0.53 -2.38 17.36
CA VAL A 114 1.79 -1.99 16.71
C VAL A 114 1.59 -0.89 15.67
N THR A 115 0.38 -0.29 15.59
CA THR A 115 0.08 0.72 14.57
C THR A 115 0.70 2.06 14.91
N GLN A 116 1.17 2.80 13.90
CA GLN A 116 1.72 4.13 14.07
C GLN A 116 0.73 5.09 14.75
N MET A 117 -0.57 4.97 14.44
CA MET A 117 -1.59 5.77 15.12
C MET A 117 -1.70 5.44 16.61
N HIS A 118 -1.52 4.18 17.00
CA HIS A 118 -1.53 3.79 18.40
C HIS A 118 -0.42 4.48 19.18
N TYR A 119 0.82 4.42 18.68
CA TYR A 119 1.95 5.11 19.31
C TYR A 119 1.75 6.63 19.34
N ALA A 120 1.32 7.20 18.21
CA ALA A 120 1.08 8.64 18.11
C ALA A 120 0.06 9.14 19.14
N ARG A 121 -1.01 8.38 19.40
CA ARG A 121 -2.03 8.72 20.42
C ARG A 121 -1.54 8.57 21.85
N GLN A 122 -0.54 7.72 22.07
CA GLN A 122 0.14 7.60 23.37
C GLN A 122 1.20 8.68 23.60
N GLY A 123 1.41 9.58 22.64
CA GLY A 123 2.46 10.60 22.71
C GLY A 123 3.85 10.07 22.35
N ILE A 124 3.95 8.86 21.79
CA ILE A 124 5.20 8.22 21.42
C ILE A 124 5.55 8.63 19.99
N ILE A 125 6.75 9.16 19.80
CA ILE A 125 7.37 9.38 18.49
C ILE A 125 8.17 8.13 18.18
N THR A 126 7.85 7.44 17.07
CA THR A 126 8.57 6.25 16.62
C THR A 126 9.73 6.62 15.70
N ARG A 127 10.66 5.71 15.49
CA ARG A 127 11.75 5.90 14.50
C ARG A 127 11.22 6.17 13.10
N GLU A 128 10.09 5.56 12.75
CA GLU A 128 9.40 5.83 11.48
C GLU A 128 8.92 7.29 11.40
N MET A 129 8.39 7.86 12.48
CA MET A 129 7.98 9.26 12.52
C MET A 129 9.16 10.23 12.47
N GLU A 130 10.28 9.89 13.10
CA GLU A 130 11.54 10.66 13.02
C GLU A 130 12.09 10.65 11.60
N PHE A 131 12.14 9.48 10.94
CA PHE A 131 12.55 9.36 9.55
C PHE A 131 11.68 10.20 8.62
N VAL A 132 10.35 10.11 8.79
CA VAL A 132 9.38 10.91 8.04
C VAL A 132 9.61 12.40 8.26
N ALA A 133 9.84 12.83 9.50
CA ALA A 133 10.06 14.23 9.82
C ALA A 133 11.30 14.80 9.12
N LEU A 134 12.39 14.04 9.06
CA LEU A 134 13.58 14.40 8.31
C LEU A 134 13.29 14.48 6.81
N ARG A 135 12.60 13.47 6.25
CA ARG A 135 12.20 13.40 4.83
C ARG A 135 11.29 14.56 4.41
N GLU A 136 10.40 15.00 5.28
CA GLU A 136 9.42 16.09 5.02
C GLU A 136 9.93 17.46 5.52
N HIS A 137 11.14 17.53 6.06
CA HIS A 137 11.74 18.75 6.63
C HIS A 137 10.83 19.43 7.67
N CYS A 138 10.27 18.65 8.59
CA CYS A 138 9.35 19.14 9.61
C CYS A 138 9.67 18.54 10.99
N ASP A 139 8.98 19.05 12.02
CA ASP A 139 9.15 18.59 13.41
C ASP A 139 8.56 17.18 13.60
N PRO A 140 9.25 16.22 14.26
CA PRO A 140 8.70 14.90 14.58
C PRO A 140 7.40 14.95 15.39
N GLU A 141 7.24 15.92 16.29
CA GLU A 141 6.02 16.11 17.05
C GLU A 141 4.85 16.55 16.16
N PHE A 142 5.12 17.32 15.10
CA PHE A 142 4.12 17.66 14.09
C PHE A 142 3.64 16.40 13.35
N VAL A 143 4.56 15.51 12.92
CA VAL A 143 4.23 14.22 12.31
C VAL A 143 3.35 13.40 13.25
N ARG A 144 3.79 13.22 14.51
CA ARG A 144 3.04 12.48 15.52
C ARG A 144 1.63 13.04 15.71
N ALA A 145 1.51 14.36 15.82
CA ALA A 145 0.22 15.02 16.05
C ALA A 145 -0.76 14.85 14.87
N GLU A 146 -0.28 14.90 13.62
CA GLU A 146 -1.13 14.69 12.44
C GLU A 146 -1.57 13.23 12.32
N VAL A 147 -0.69 12.26 12.63
CA VAL A 147 -1.02 10.82 12.68
C VAL A 147 -2.03 10.55 13.80
N ALA A 148 -1.82 11.08 15.02
CA ALA A 148 -2.73 10.90 16.15
C ALA A 148 -4.15 11.40 15.88
N ARG A 149 -4.28 12.48 15.09
CA ARG A 149 -5.56 13.06 14.68
C ARG A 149 -6.21 12.34 13.50
N GLY A 150 -5.55 11.34 12.91
CA GLY A 150 -6.03 10.64 11.73
C GLY A 150 -6.00 11.49 10.45
N ARG A 151 -5.19 12.55 10.39
CA ARG A 151 -5.06 13.42 9.21
C ARG A 151 -3.87 13.05 8.32
N ALA A 152 -3.06 12.12 8.80
CA ALA A 152 -1.94 11.54 8.07
C ALA A 152 -1.75 10.07 8.44
N ILE A 153 -1.16 9.30 7.53
CA ILE A 153 -0.83 7.89 7.73
C ILE A 153 0.60 7.61 7.30
N ILE A 154 1.21 6.64 7.98
CA ILE A 154 2.49 6.04 7.61
C ILE A 154 2.21 4.57 7.34
N PRO A 155 2.00 4.14 6.08
CA PRO A 155 1.78 2.74 5.74
C PRO A 155 3.09 1.98 5.85
N ASN A 156 3.17 1.02 6.79
CA ASN A 156 4.49 0.48 7.15
C ASN A 156 4.41 -0.84 7.92
N ASN A 157 4.03 -1.92 7.22
CA ASN A 157 3.89 -3.25 7.79
C ASN A 157 5.17 -3.70 8.53
N VAL A 158 5.01 -4.32 9.69
CA VAL A 158 6.13 -4.89 10.47
C VAL A 158 6.87 -6.02 9.73
N ASN A 159 6.25 -6.64 8.73
CA ASN A 159 6.81 -7.68 7.87
C ASN A 159 7.45 -7.14 6.57
N HIS A 160 7.51 -5.82 6.40
CA HIS A 160 8.23 -5.15 5.31
C HIS A 160 9.34 -4.24 5.84
N PRO A 161 10.33 -4.78 6.57
CA PRO A 161 11.37 -3.96 7.17
C PRO A 161 12.34 -3.34 6.16
N GLU A 162 12.28 -3.70 4.89
CA GLU A 162 13.06 -3.11 3.80
C GLU A 162 12.58 -1.72 3.41
N SER A 163 11.30 -1.38 3.71
CA SER A 163 10.73 -0.11 3.29
C SER A 163 11.25 1.08 4.09
N GLU A 164 11.50 2.17 3.39
CA GLU A 164 11.79 3.49 3.95
C GLU A 164 10.47 4.19 4.26
N PRO A 165 10.26 4.67 5.51
CA PRO A 165 8.99 5.28 5.88
C PRO A 165 8.62 6.50 5.05
N MET A 166 7.34 6.62 4.71
CA MET A 166 6.77 7.83 4.11
C MET A 166 5.41 8.14 4.73
N ILE A 167 4.94 9.36 4.57
CA ILE A 167 3.66 9.81 5.10
C ILE A 167 2.75 10.33 4.02
N ILE A 168 1.45 10.03 4.13
CA ILE A 168 0.42 10.57 3.25
C ILE A 168 -0.52 11.42 4.09
N GLY A 169 -0.67 12.71 3.75
CA GLY A 169 -1.53 13.64 4.47
C GLY A 169 -1.50 15.04 3.86
N ARG A 170 -2.57 15.82 4.08
CA ARG A 170 -2.75 17.15 3.47
C ARG A 170 -1.67 18.18 3.82
N LYS A 171 -0.91 17.94 4.87
CA LYS A 171 0.13 18.87 5.37
C LYS A 171 1.54 18.47 4.95
N PHE A 172 1.67 17.41 4.17
CA PHE A 172 2.92 16.84 3.71
C PHE A 172 3.03 16.94 2.19
N LEU A 173 4.23 16.72 1.66
CA LEU A 173 4.47 16.71 0.22
C LEU A 173 3.58 15.67 -0.46
N THR A 174 3.12 15.99 -1.68
CA THR A 174 2.33 15.07 -2.50
C THR A 174 3.14 13.81 -2.80
N LYS A 175 2.51 12.66 -2.60
CA LYS A 175 3.11 11.35 -2.90
C LYS A 175 2.57 10.79 -4.21
N ILE A 176 3.46 10.18 -4.97
CA ILE A 176 3.14 9.54 -6.25
C ILE A 176 3.01 8.03 -6.04
N ASN A 177 1.84 7.50 -6.40
CA ASN A 177 1.63 6.06 -6.46
C ASN A 177 1.79 5.56 -7.90
N ALA A 178 2.60 4.52 -8.09
CA ALA A 178 2.70 3.80 -9.35
C ALA A 178 1.95 2.47 -9.26
N ASN A 179 1.32 2.06 -10.36
CA ASN A 179 0.66 0.78 -10.47
C ASN A 179 1.47 -0.17 -11.33
N ILE A 180 1.73 -1.37 -10.83
CA ILE A 180 2.33 -2.50 -11.55
C ILE A 180 1.44 -3.73 -11.38
N GLY A 181 1.80 -4.83 -11.97
CA GLY A 181 1.11 -6.10 -11.80
C GLY A 181 1.12 -6.94 -13.07
N ASN A 182 1.28 -8.24 -12.90
CA ASN A 182 1.16 -9.19 -13.99
C ASN A 182 -0.30 -9.46 -14.34
N SER A 183 -0.52 -9.94 -15.57
CA SER A 183 -1.82 -10.42 -16.02
C SER A 183 -1.66 -11.82 -16.61
N ALA A 184 -2.78 -12.52 -16.85
CA ALA A 184 -2.77 -13.86 -17.44
C ALA A 184 -2.11 -13.93 -18.84
N VAL A 185 -1.82 -12.78 -19.46
CA VAL A 185 -1.32 -12.71 -20.86
C VAL A 185 0.11 -12.21 -20.93
N THR A 186 0.61 -11.47 -19.96
CA THR A 186 1.91 -10.79 -20.02
C THR A 186 2.56 -10.62 -18.66
N SER A 187 3.89 -10.63 -18.68
CA SER A 187 4.80 -10.24 -17.64
C SER A 187 5.32 -11.37 -16.75
N SER A 188 6.63 -11.44 -16.67
CA SER A 188 7.37 -12.35 -15.79
C SER A 188 7.63 -11.67 -14.43
N ILE A 189 8.08 -12.44 -13.45
CA ILE A 189 8.49 -11.92 -12.13
C ILE A 189 9.61 -10.89 -12.28
N GLU A 190 10.60 -11.17 -13.15
CA GLU A 190 11.72 -10.27 -13.42
C GLU A 190 11.24 -8.94 -14.03
N GLU A 191 10.24 -8.98 -14.89
CA GLU A 191 9.64 -7.77 -15.47
C GLU A 191 8.90 -6.95 -14.41
N GLU A 192 8.17 -7.59 -13.48
CA GLU A 192 7.49 -6.87 -12.40
C GLU A 192 8.48 -6.21 -11.43
N VAL A 193 9.57 -6.90 -11.07
CA VAL A 193 10.65 -6.32 -10.26
C VAL A 193 11.34 -5.18 -11.02
N SER A 194 11.52 -5.32 -12.33
CA SER A 194 12.07 -4.26 -13.17
C SER A 194 11.15 -3.02 -13.20
N LYS A 195 9.84 -3.21 -13.37
CA LYS A 195 8.84 -2.12 -13.31
C LYS A 195 8.83 -1.42 -11.94
N LEU A 196 8.91 -2.18 -10.83
CA LEU A 196 9.04 -1.62 -9.50
C LEU A 196 10.28 -0.71 -9.40
N ARG A 197 11.45 -1.19 -9.82
CA ARG A 197 12.69 -0.43 -9.78
C ARG A 197 12.64 0.83 -10.67
N TRP A 198 12.03 0.73 -11.84
CA TRP A 198 11.78 1.87 -12.70
C TRP A 198 10.86 2.88 -12.04
N ALA A 199 9.74 2.44 -11.48
CA ALA A 199 8.79 3.32 -10.81
C ALA A 199 9.46 4.10 -9.67
N THR A 200 10.21 3.41 -8.80
CA THR A 200 10.92 4.05 -7.69
C THR A 200 12.05 4.96 -8.16
N GLN A 201 12.78 4.58 -9.19
CA GLN A 201 13.82 5.43 -9.79
C GLN A 201 13.26 6.75 -10.34
N TRP A 202 12.04 6.72 -10.86
CA TRP A 202 11.33 7.91 -11.37
C TRP A 202 10.49 8.64 -10.31
N GLY A 203 10.66 8.28 -9.04
CA GLY A 203 10.11 9.04 -7.91
C GLY A 203 8.75 8.57 -7.42
N ALA A 204 8.35 7.32 -7.70
CA ALA A 204 7.18 6.76 -7.04
C ALA A 204 7.45 6.62 -5.53
N ASP A 205 6.60 7.19 -4.70
CA ASP A 205 6.66 7.12 -3.24
C ASP A 205 5.99 5.86 -2.69
N THR A 206 5.15 5.22 -3.47
CA THR A 206 4.48 3.95 -3.18
C THR A 206 4.14 3.23 -4.47
N VAL A 207 4.01 1.92 -4.42
CA VAL A 207 3.66 1.09 -5.57
C VAL A 207 2.52 0.16 -5.21
N MET A 208 1.51 0.05 -6.08
CA MET A 208 0.46 -0.96 -5.98
C MET A 208 0.75 -2.13 -6.89
N ASP A 209 0.80 -3.32 -6.31
CA ASP A 209 0.78 -4.59 -7.03
C ASP A 209 -0.67 -5.01 -7.30
N LEU A 210 -1.08 -4.87 -8.56
CA LEU A 210 -2.41 -5.22 -9.05
C LEU A 210 -2.42 -6.56 -9.79
N SER A 211 -1.51 -7.47 -9.47
CA SER A 211 -1.35 -8.76 -10.12
C SER A 211 -2.64 -9.59 -10.09
N THR A 212 -2.98 -10.16 -11.24
CA THR A 212 -4.18 -11.00 -11.47
C THR A 212 -3.85 -12.22 -12.33
N GLY A 213 -2.57 -12.40 -12.66
CA GLY A 213 -2.07 -13.52 -13.46
C GLY A 213 -1.67 -14.72 -12.62
N ASP A 214 -0.66 -15.40 -13.10
CA ASP A 214 -0.06 -16.54 -12.41
C ASP A 214 1.01 -16.09 -11.42
N ASP A 215 1.32 -16.97 -10.45
CA ASP A 215 2.40 -16.78 -9.48
C ASP A 215 2.25 -15.49 -8.65
N ILE A 216 0.99 -15.12 -8.28
CA ILE A 216 0.67 -13.87 -7.58
C ILE A 216 1.45 -13.75 -6.27
N HIS A 217 1.41 -14.77 -5.42
CA HIS A 217 2.15 -14.80 -4.15
C HIS A 217 3.66 -14.68 -4.37
N THR A 218 4.18 -15.46 -5.30
CA THR A 218 5.61 -15.47 -5.63
C THR A 218 6.06 -14.11 -6.17
N THR A 219 5.32 -13.54 -7.12
CA THR A 219 5.63 -12.21 -7.69
C THR A 219 5.65 -11.14 -6.60
N ARG A 220 4.65 -11.13 -5.72
CA ARG A 220 4.55 -10.16 -4.63
C ARG A 220 5.70 -10.30 -3.63
N GLU A 221 6.16 -11.53 -3.33
CA GLU A 221 7.33 -11.74 -2.48
C GLU A 221 8.58 -11.08 -3.07
N TRP A 222 8.84 -11.26 -4.37
CA TRP A 222 9.94 -10.59 -5.06
C TRP A 222 9.80 -9.07 -5.06
N ILE A 223 8.59 -8.55 -5.27
CA ILE A 223 8.31 -7.11 -5.22
C ILE A 223 8.64 -6.56 -3.83
N LEU A 224 8.10 -7.15 -2.77
CA LEU A 224 8.29 -6.68 -1.39
C LEU A 224 9.76 -6.68 -0.97
N ARG A 225 10.50 -7.76 -1.27
CA ARG A 225 11.94 -7.84 -0.89
C ARG A 225 12.82 -6.88 -1.69
N ASN A 226 12.33 -6.32 -2.79
CA ASN A 226 13.05 -5.35 -3.62
C ASN A 226 12.47 -3.92 -3.56
N SER A 227 11.49 -3.68 -2.71
CA SER A 227 10.84 -2.37 -2.62
C SER A 227 11.36 -1.54 -1.45
N PRO A 228 11.93 -0.35 -1.72
CA PRO A 228 12.24 0.62 -0.68
C PRO A 228 11.01 1.46 -0.29
N VAL A 229 9.91 1.33 -1.01
CA VAL A 229 8.68 2.09 -0.79
C VAL A 229 7.54 1.18 -0.36
N PRO A 230 6.53 1.69 0.34
CA PRO A 230 5.36 0.90 0.72
C PRO A 230 4.66 0.25 -0.48
N ILE A 231 4.25 -0.99 -0.31
CA ILE A 231 3.52 -1.77 -1.31
C ILE A 231 2.05 -1.90 -0.92
N GLY A 232 1.18 -1.53 -1.86
CA GLY A 232 -0.26 -1.72 -1.76
C GLY A 232 -0.77 -2.85 -2.64
N THR A 233 -1.92 -3.42 -2.28
CA THR A 233 -2.60 -4.48 -3.05
C THR A 233 -4.11 -4.29 -3.06
N VAL A 234 -4.78 -5.11 -3.86
CA VAL A 234 -6.24 -5.27 -3.86
C VAL A 234 -6.56 -6.74 -3.60
N PRO A 235 -6.71 -7.18 -2.33
CA PRO A 235 -6.76 -8.60 -1.95
C PRO A 235 -7.86 -9.40 -2.65
N ILE A 236 -8.98 -8.76 -3.00
CA ILE A 236 -10.08 -9.43 -3.68
C ILE A 236 -9.70 -9.96 -5.07
N TYR A 237 -8.66 -9.42 -5.70
CA TYR A 237 -8.20 -9.95 -6.99
C TYR A 237 -7.56 -11.33 -6.83
N GLN A 238 -6.70 -11.50 -5.82
CA GLN A 238 -6.12 -12.81 -5.50
C GLN A 238 -7.17 -13.77 -4.96
N ALA A 239 -8.08 -13.30 -4.09
CA ALA A 239 -9.17 -14.12 -3.58
C ALA A 239 -10.06 -14.65 -4.72
N LEU A 240 -10.33 -13.85 -5.74
CA LEU A 240 -11.08 -14.26 -6.93
C LEU A 240 -10.35 -15.36 -7.72
N GLU A 241 -9.02 -15.29 -7.82
CA GLU A 241 -8.23 -16.35 -8.47
C GLU A 241 -8.26 -17.67 -7.69
N LYS A 242 -8.35 -17.61 -6.35
CA LYS A 242 -8.49 -18.81 -5.49
C LYS A 242 -9.81 -19.57 -5.77
N VAL A 243 -10.85 -18.86 -6.18
CA VAL A 243 -12.17 -19.41 -6.55
C VAL A 243 -12.36 -19.50 -8.07
N ASN A 244 -11.30 -19.68 -8.82
CA ASN A 244 -11.32 -19.85 -10.28
C ASN A 244 -11.97 -18.70 -11.08
N GLY A 245 -12.03 -17.51 -10.51
CA GLY A 245 -12.61 -16.32 -11.15
C GLY A 245 -14.13 -16.22 -11.04
N VAL A 246 -14.77 -17.05 -10.24
CA VAL A 246 -16.22 -17.04 -10.01
C VAL A 246 -16.52 -16.18 -8.78
N ALA A 247 -17.05 -14.97 -9.00
CA ALA A 247 -17.27 -14.03 -7.91
C ALA A 247 -18.26 -14.54 -6.85
N GLU A 248 -19.26 -15.31 -7.28
CA GLU A 248 -20.28 -15.89 -6.42
C GLU A 248 -19.71 -16.92 -5.43
N ASP A 249 -18.58 -17.56 -5.76
CA ASP A 249 -17.93 -18.54 -4.88
C ASP A 249 -17.04 -17.90 -3.81
N LEU A 250 -16.88 -16.57 -3.82
CA LEU A 250 -16.15 -15.87 -2.77
C LEU A 250 -16.85 -16.00 -1.42
N THR A 251 -16.07 -16.27 -0.38
CA THR A 251 -16.54 -16.26 1.02
C THR A 251 -15.68 -15.35 1.86
N TRP A 252 -16.19 -14.98 3.04
CA TRP A 252 -15.42 -14.24 4.03
C TRP A 252 -14.15 -14.98 4.42
N GLU A 253 -14.19 -16.30 4.61
CA GLU A 253 -13.07 -17.12 5.04
C GLU A 253 -11.93 -17.08 4.02
N ILE A 254 -12.24 -17.22 2.71
CA ILE A 254 -11.24 -17.15 1.63
C ILE A 254 -10.63 -15.75 1.57
N PHE A 255 -11.45 -14.72 1.69
CA PHE A 255 -10.98 -13.35 1.67
C PHE A 255 -10.12 -13.03 2.90
N ARG A 256 -10.56 -13.39 4.10
CA ARG A 256 -9.83 -13.23 5.36
C ARG A 256 -8.47 -13.92 5.31
N ASP A 257 -8.44 -15.15 4.84
CA ASP A 257 -7.22 -15.94 4.69
C ASP A 257 -6.24 -15.28 3.72
N THR A 258 -6.74 -14.76 2.60
CA THR A 258 -5.93 -13.99 1.63
C THR A 258 -5.36 -12.71 2.25
N VAL A 259 -6.14 -12.01 3.06
CA VAL A 259 -5.68 -10.81 3.77
C VAL A 259 -4.56 -11.14 4.76
N ILE A 260 -4.73 -12.22 5.54
CA ILE A 260 -3.70 -12.66 6.50
C ILE A 260 -2.40 -13.02 5.78
N GLU A 261 -2.48 -13.79 4.69
CA GLU A 261 -1.33 -14.14 3.85
C GLU A 261 -0.57 -12.89 3.39
N GLN A 262 -1.27 -11.88 2.90
CA GLN A 262 -0.66 -10.64 2.43
C GLN A 262 -0.06 -9.80 3.58
N CYS A 263 -0.69 -9.80 4.76
CA CYS A 263 -0.13 -9.17 5.95
C CYS A 263 1.19 -9.83 6.37
N GLU A 264 1.25 -11.15 6.34
CA GLU A 264 2.44 -11.94 6.68
C GLU A 264 3.58 -11.75 5.68
N GLN A 265 3.27 -11.57 4.40
CA GLN A 265 4.27 -11.25 3.39
C GLN A 265 4.87 -9.84 3.57
N GLY A 266 4.10 -8.88 4.10
CA GLY A 266 4.57 -7.53 4.34
C GLY A 266 3.87 -6.44 3.51
N VAL A 267 2.68 -6.70 2.97
CA VAL A 267 1.90 -5.65 2.28
C VAL A 267 1.57 -4.52 3.25
N ASP A 268 1.88 -3.29 2.88
CA ASP A 268 1.80 -2.13 3.75
C ASP A 268 0.40 -1.50 3.82
N TYR A 269 -0.36 -1.61 2.73
CA TYR A 269 -1.76 -1.16 2.69
C TYR A 269 -2.58 -1.98 1.69
N MET A 270 -3.87 -2.10 1.95
CA MET A 270 -4.78 -2.89 1.12
C MET A 270 -6.02 -2.12 0.74
N THR A 271 -6.40 -2.19 -0.54
CA THR A 271 -7.63 -1.58 -1.04
C THR A 271 -8.81 -2.50 -0.77
N ILE A 272 -9.74 -2.03 0.06
CA ILE A 272 -10.94 -2.75 0.50
C ILE A 272 -12.19 -1.99 0.07
N HIS A 273 -13.03 -2.62 -0.78
CA HIS A 273 -14.25 -2.02 -1.32
C HIS A 273 -15.46 -2.24 -0.39
N ALA A 274 -15.29 -1.94 0.91
CA ALA A 274 -16.30 -2.17 1.94
C ALA A 274 -17.49 -1.19 1.89
N GLY A 275 -17.40 -0.14 1.07
CA GLY A 275 -18.47 0.84 0.89
C GLY A 275 -19.53 0.43 -0.12
N VAL A 276 -19.32 -0.64 -0.91
CA VAL A 276 -20.28 -1.15 -1.89
C VAL A 276 -21.34 -1.97 -1.16
N LEU A 277 -22.50 -1.37 -0.91
CA LEU A 277 -23.61 -2.01 -0.23
C LEU A 277 -24.68 -2.47 -1.24
N LEU A 278 -25.40 -3.56 -0.89
CA LEU A 278 -26.47 -4.10 -1.74
C LEU A 278 -27.51 -3.03 -2.13
N ALA A 279 -27.88 -2.15 -1.19
CA ALA A 279 -28.84 -1.08 -1.41
C ALA A 279 -28.35 0.00 -2.41
N TYR A 280 -27.04 0.10 -2.66
CA TYR A 280 -26.47 1.12 -3.54
C TYR A 280 -26.29 0.64 -4.98
N VAL A 281 -26.25 -0.68 -5.21
CA VAL A 281 -26.06 -1.26 -6.54
C VAL A 281 -27.13 -0.78 -7.55
N PRO A 282 -28.45 -0.74 -7.21
CA PRO A 282 -29.47 -0.22 -8.11
C PRO A 282 -29.28 1.27 -8.48
N LEU A 283 -28.63 2.07 -7.62
CA LEU A 283 -28.40 3.49 -7.89
C LEU A 283 -27.44 3.72 -9.08
N ALA A 284 -26.59 2.73 -9.38
CA ALA A 284 -25.67 2.77 -10.51
C ALA A 284 -26.26 2.23 -11.82
N SER A 285 -27.50 1.74 -11.83
CA SER A 285 -28.13 1.08 -13.00
C SER A 285 -28.31 1.98 -14.22
N ASN A 286 -28.51 3.28 -14.00
CA ASN A 286 -28.73 4.28 -15.05
C ASN A 286 -27.46 4.99 -15.51
N ARG A 287 -26.29 4.59 -15.03
CA ARG A 287 -25.02 5.19 -15.41
C ARG A 287 -24.63 4.87 -16.85
N VAL A 288 -23.99 5.81 -17.50
CA VAL A 288 -23.42 5.62 -18.85
C VAL A 288 -22.35 4.52 -18.86
N THR A 289 -21.51 4.48 -17.82
CA THR A 289 -20.39 3.52 -17.71
C THR A 289 -20.62 2.42 -16.67
N GLY A 290 -21.78 2.41 -15.99
CA GLY A 290 -22.06 1.42 -14.94
C GLY A 290 -21.09 1.49 -13.77
N ILE A 291 -20.61 0.34 -13.29
CA ILE A 291 -19.62 0.21 -12.21
C ILE A 291 -18.26 -0.09 -12.83
N VAL A 292 -17.40 0.92 -12.93
CA VAL A 292 -16.09 0.81 -13.59
C VAL A 292 -14.99 0.23 -12.69
N SER A 293 -15.18 0.25 -11.38
CA SER A 293 -14.25 -0.37 -10.44
C SER A 293 -14.32 -1.89 -10.54
N ARG A 294 -13.19 -2.55 -10.79
CA ARG A 294 -13.15 -4.02 -10.84
C ARG A 294 -13.56 -4.64 -9.49
N GLY A 295 -13.00 -4.16 -8.36
CA GLY A 295 -13.38 -4.64 -7.04
C GLY A 295 -14.82 -4.29 -6.68
N GLY A 296 -15.28 -3.09 -7.07
CA GLY A 296 -16.67 -2.67 -6.90
C GLY A 296 -17.65 -3.56 -7.67
N SER A 297 -17.35 -3.90 -8.93
CA SER A 297 -18.21 -4.78 -9.75
C SER A 297 -18.24 -6.21 -9.24
N ILE A 298 -17.12 -6.75 -8.74
CA ILE A 298 -17.08 -8.07 -8.11
C ILE A 298 -18.02 -8.11 -6.89
N MET A 299 -17.91 -7.12 -5.99
CA MET A 299 -18.77 -7.07 -4.79
C MET A 299 -20.22 -6.81 -5.12
N ALA A 300 -20.51 -5.93 -6.06
CA ALA A 300 -21.89 -5.70 -6.52
C ALA A 300 -22.51 -6.98 -7.10
N GLY A 301 -21.78 -7.72 -7.94
CA GLY A 301 -22.20 -9.01 -8.48
C GLY A 301 -22.45 -10.04 -7.37
N TRP A 302 -21.55 -10.13 -6.41
CA TRP A 302 -21.69 -11.01 -5.25
C TRP A 302 -22.97 -10.70 -4.43
N CYS A 303 -23.18 -9.42 -4.10
CA CYS A 303 -24.35 -8.99 -3.34
C CYS A 303 -25.65 -9.32 -4.06
N LEU A 304 -25.71 -9.13 -5.39
CA LEU A 304 -26.88 -9.45 -6.20
C LEU A 304 -27.13 -10.96 -6.28
N ALA A 305 -26.08 -11.76 -6.50
CA ALA A 305 -26.20 -13.21 -6.63
C ALA A 305 -26.71 -13.86 -5.33
N HIS A 306 -26.22 -13.39 -4.19
CA HIS A 306 -26.57 -13.96 -2.89
C HIS A 306 -27.78 -13.27 -2.22
N HIS A 307 -28.26 -12.13 -2.75
CA HIS A 307 -29.25 -11.27 -2.07
C HIS A 307 -28.86 -10.96 -0.61
N LYS A 308 -27.57 -10.70 -0.39
CA LYS A 308 -26.98 -10.42 0.92
C LYS A 308 -26.12 -9.16 0.88
N GLU A 309 -25.91 -8.58 2.05
CA GLU A 309 -24.97 -7.47 2.19
C GLU A 309 -23.52 -7.92 1.99
N SER A 310 -22.68 -6.99 1.57
CA SER A 310 -21.26 -7.22 1.35
C SER A 310 -20.58 -7.78 2.60
N PHE A 311 -19.93 -8.94 2.50
CA PHE A 311 -19.14 -9.51 3.60
C PHE A 311 -17.96 -8.60 3.99
N LEU A 312 -17.46 -7.75 3.09
CA LEU A 312 -16.44 -6.77 3.42
C LEU A 312 -16.94 -5.68 4.39
N TYR A 313 -18.23 -5.34 4.28
CA TYR A 313 -18.88 -4.40 5.19
C TYR A 313 -19.24 -5.09 6.52
N GLU A 314 -19.83 -6.28 6.46
CA GLU A 314 -20.26 -7.02 7.65
C GLU A 314 -19.10 -7.38 8.58
N HIS A 315 -17.94 -7.80 8.00
CA HIS A 315 -16.73 -8.18 8.74
C HIS A 315 -15.67 -7.07 8.82
N PHE A 316 -16.05 -5.81 8.64
CA PHE A 316 -15.08 -4.71 8.65
C PHE A 316 -14.31 -4.59 9.96
N ASP A 317 -14.94 -4.85 11.10
CA ASP A 317 -14.26 -4.81 12.40
C ASP A 317 -13.22 -5.93 12.56
N GLU A 318 -13.51 -7.11 12.01
CA GLU A 318 -12.53 -8.21 11.98
C GLU A 318 -11.32 -7.85 11.10
N LEU A 319 -11.55 -7.18 9.95
CA LEU A 319 -10.45 -6.66 9.12
C LEU A 319 -9.61 -5.64 9.90
N CYS A 320 -10.25 -4.75 10.65
CA CYS A 320 -9.56 -3.83 11.53
C CYS A 320 -8.65 -4.58 12.51
N GLU A 321 -9.15 -5.61 13.21
CA GLU A 321 -8.36 -6.39 14.15
C GLU A 321 -7.18 -7.12 13.49
N ILE A 322 -7.35 -7.63 12.27
CA ILE A 322 -6.26 -8.27 11.51
C ILE A 322 -5.18 -7.23 11.18
N PHE A 323 -5.55 -6.11 10.57
CA PHE A 323 -4.60 -5.09 10.13
C PHE A 323 -3.79 -4.49 11.28
N ALA A 324 -4.41 -4.32 12.45
CA ALA A 324 -3.75 -3.82 13.65
C ALA A 324 -2.61 -4.70 14.16
N GLN A 325 -2.65 -5.98 13.85
CA GLN A 325 -1.61 -6.91 14.29
C GLN A 325 -0.31 -6.76 13.51
N TYR A 326 -0.36 -6.13 12.31
CA TYR A 326 0.76 -6.05 11.39
C TYR A 326 1.14 -4.62 10.99
N ASP A 327 0.43 -3.60 11.46
CA ASP A 327 0.52 -2.19 11.03
C ASP A 327 0.22 -2.01 9.52
N VAL A 328 -0.82 -2.68 9.03
CA VAL A 328 -1.31 -2.52 7.66
C VAL A 328 -2.32 -1.40 7.61
N ALA A 329 -2.23 -0.51 6.62
CA ALA A 329 -3.18 0.57 6.43
C ALA A 329 -4.34 0.17 5.49
N PHE A 330 -5.53 0.72 5.74
CA PHE A 330 -6.62 0.63 4.78
C PHE A 330 -6.45 1.64 3.66
N SER A 331 -6.67 1.22 2.42
CA SER A 331 -7.10 2.04 1.31
C SER A 331 -8.58 1.74 1.08
N LEU A 332 -9.49 2.59 1.61
CA LEU A 332 -10.92 2.37 1.44
C LEU A 332 -11.31 2.72 0.01
N GLY A 333 -11.47 1.68 -0.80
CA GLY A 333 -11.72 1.79 -2.23
C GLY A 333 -13.12 2.31 -2.56
N ASP A 334 -13.21 3.22 -3.52
CA ASP A 334 -14.44 3.76 -4.07
C ASP A 334 -14.97 2.87 -5.20
N GLY A 335 -15.63 1.79 -4.83
CA GLY A 335 -16.18 0.79 -5.77
C GLY A 335 -17.27 1.33 -6.67
N LEU A 336 -17.97 2.37 -6.25
CA LEU A 336 -19.04 3.05 -7.01
C LEU A 336 -18.60 4.42 -7.56
N ARG A 337 -17.31 4.66 -7.75
CA ARG A 337 -16.82 5.86 -8.42
C ARG A 337 -17.36 5.95 -9.86
N PRO A 338 -17.66 7.17 -10.37
CA PRO A 338 -18.11 7.34 -11.74
C PRO A 338 -16.98 7.10 -12.75
N GLY A 339 -17.31 6.53 -13.91
CA GLY A 339 -16.39 6.34 -15.03
C GLY A 339 -16.48 7.43 -16.10
N SER A 340 -17.48 8.30 -16.00
CA SER A 340 -17.69 9.42 -16.92
C SER A 340 -18.13 10.68 -16.18
N LEU A 341 -17.93 11.84 -16.79
CA LEU A 341 -18.44 13.11 -16.26
C LEU A 341 -19.97 13.13 -16.13
N ALA A 342 -20.67 12.39 -16.99
CA ALA A 342 -22.14 12.31 -16.94
C ALA A 342 -22.64 11.60 -15.67
N ASP A 343 -21.85 10.70 -15.11
CA ASP A 343 -22.18 9.93 -13.90
C ASP A 343 -21.62 10.58 -12.62
N ALA A 344 -20.82 11.64 -12.74
CA ALA A 344 -20.15 12.27 -11.60
C ALA A 344 -21.17 12.90 -10.63
N ASN A 345 -20.90 12.74 -9.33
CA ASN A 345 -21.73 13.27 -8.25
C ASN A 345 -23.15 12.68 -8.19
N ASP A 346 -23.33 11.47 -8.67
CA ASP A 346 -24.62 10.79 -8.59
C ASP A 346 -24.91 10.22 -7.18
N ALA A 347 -26.12 9.70 -7.01
CA ALA A 347 -26.58 9.14 -5.74
C ALA A 347 -25.75 7.93 -5.29
N ALA A 348 -25.24 7.10 -6.21
CA ALA A 348 -24.42 5.94 -5.90
C ALA A 348 -23.08 6.36 -5.31
N GLN A 349 -22.40 7.32 -5.93
CA GLN A 349 -21.14 7.86 -5.45
C GLN A 349 -21.26 8.46 -4.04
N PHE A 350 -22.29 9.29 -3.81
CA PHE A 350 -22.47 9.92 -2.51
C PHE A 350 -22.91 8.94 -1.42
N ALA A 351 -23.70 7.93 -1.75
CA ALA A 351 -24.10 6.90 -0.81
C ALA A 351 -22.89 6.09 -0.32
N GLU A 352 -22.06 5.62 -1.25
CA GLU A 352 -20.80 4.93 -0.91
C GLU A 352 -19.88 5.84 -0.10
N LEU A 353 -19.71 7.10 -0.51
CA LEU A 353 -18.86 8.07 0.18
C LEU A 353 -19.25 8.26 1.64
N LYS A 354 -20.56 8.30 1.93
CA LYS A 354 -21.09 8.38 3.30
C LYS A 354 -20.67 7.14 4.10
N THR A 355 -20.86 5.95 3.55
CA THR A 355 -20.47 4.68 4.20
C THR A 355 -18.97 4.61 4.44
N ILE A 356 -18.13 4.98 3.46
CA ILE A 356 -16.68 5.06 3.63
C ILE A 356 -16.33 6.01 4.78
N GLY A 357 -17.01 7.14 4.91
CA GLY A 357 -16.81 8.05 6.03
C GLY A 357 -17.18 7.45 7.40
N GLU A 358 -18.19 6.58 7.45
CA GLU A 358 -18.56 5.85 8.67
C GLU A 358 -17.54 4.77 9.02
N LEU A 359 -17.09 3.97 8.05
CA LEU A 359 -16.05 2.97 8.21
C LEU A 359 -14.72 3.60 8.66
N THR A 360 -14.38 4.76 8.10
CA THR A 360 -13.24 5.58 8.51
C THR A 360 -13.27 5.88 10.01
N ARG A 361 -14.42 6.36 10.52
CA ARG A 361 -14.56 6.66 11.95
C ARG A 361 -14.49 5.41 12.82
N ARG A 362 -15.01 4.27 12.35
CA ARG A 362 -14.88 2.98 13.04
C ARG A 362 -13.41 2.58 13.16
N ALA A 363 -12.65 2.63 12.05
CA ALA A 363 -11.23 2.33 12.06
C ALA A 363 -10.46 3.26 13.02
N TRP A 364 -10.72 4.56 13.02
CA TRP A 364 -10.07 5.51 13.94
C TRP A 364 -10.40 5.27 15.41
N ALA A 365 -11.62 4.85 15.74
CA ALA A 365 -12.02 4.60 17.13
C ALA A 365 -11.16 3.55 17.81
N VAL A 366 -10.65 2.60 17.04
CA VAL A 366 -9.80 1.50 17.52
C VAL A 366 -8.30 1.70 17.21
N SER A 367 -7.91 2.93 16.85
CA SER A 367 -6.53 3.35 16.57
C SER A 367 -5.89 2.69 15.35
N TYR A 368 -6.67 2.51 14.28
CA TYR A 368 -6.17 2.07 12.99
C TYR A 368 -5.87 3.24 12.06
N THR A 369 -4.81 3.10 11.28
CA THR A 369 -4.50 4.01 10.19
C THR A 369 -5.27 3.61 8.93
N HIS A 370 -5.80 4.58 8.20
CA HIS A 370 -6.43 4.31 6.91
C HIS A 370 -6.09 5.40 5.91
N LEU A 371 -6.07 4.99 4.67
CA LEU A 371 -5.95 5.82 3.47
C LEU A 371 -7.30 5.84 2.77
N ARG A 372 -7.70 7.00 2.30
CA ARG A 372 -8.83 7.13 1.40
C ARG A 372 -8.31 7.35 -0.01
N ALA A 373 -8.64 6.44 -0.94
CA ALA A 373 -8.39 6.68 -2.33
C ALA A 373 -9.30 7.81 -2.83
N HIS A 374 -8.71 8.89 -3.31
CA HIS A 374 -9.39 9.96 -4.04
C HIS A 374 -8.93 9.88 -5.49
N GLU A 375 -9.71 9.24 -6.33
CA GLU A 375 -9.45 9.24 -7.77
C GLU A 375 -10.14 10.40 -8.50
N THR A 376 -11.06 11.08 -7.83
CA THR A 376 -11.70 12.28 -8.36
C THR A 376 -11.74 13.37 -7.30
N ARG A 377 -10.99 14.43 -7.54
CA ARG A 377 -11.09 15.67 -6.79
C ARG A 377 -11.87 16.67 -7.60
N HIS A 378 -12.99 17.10 -7.07
CA HIS A 378 -13.59 18.37 -7.42
C HIS A 378 -13.50 19.26 -6.19
N ASP A 379 -12.77 20.35 -6.31
CA ASP A 379 -12.82 21.49 -5.40
C ASP A 379 -14.08 22.30 -5.66
#